data_196ce7a9879d1af5098379a560909c94
#
_entry.id   196ce7a9879d1af5098379a560909c94
#
_cell.length_a   1.000
_cell.length_b   1.000
_cell.length_c   1.000
_cell.angle_alpha   90.00
_cell.angle_beta   90.00
_cell.angle_gamma   90.00
#
_symmetry.space_group_name_H-M   'P 1'
#
loop_
_entity.id
_entity.type
_entity.pdbx_description
1 polymer ?
#
loop_
_entity_poly.entity_id
_entity_poly.type
_entity_poly.pdbx_seq_one_letter_code
_entity_poly.pdbx_strand_id
1 'polypeptide(L)'
;VLLRKLLPWYNPLQNLADWLRLALGSAIVPPLLGGVLVILLTPGDDPLRAFLIWVLSESIGALALVPLGLLFKPHYLLRHRNPRLLFESLLTLAITLTLSWLSMLYLPWPFTFIIVLLMWSAVRLPRMEAFLIFLTTVMMVSLMMAADPSLLATPRTYLMSHMPWLPFLLILLPANIMTMVMYAFRAERKHISESETRFRNAMEYSAIGMALVGTEGQWLQSNK
;
A
#
# COMPACT_ATOMS: atom_id res chain seq x y z
N VAL A 1 11.39 16.38 2.56
CA VAL A 1 12.66 17.13 2.49
C VAL A 1 13.22 17.33 3.91
N LEU A 2 12.41 17.80 4.87
CA LEU A 2 12.86 18.08 6.26
C LEU A 2 13.31 16.80 7.00
N LEU A 3 12.53 15.72 6.92
CA LEU A 3 12.83 14.42 7.53
C LEU A 3 14.16 13.82 7.01
N ARG A 4 14.46 13.96 5.71
CA ARG A 4 15.73 13.52 5.13
C ARG A 4 16.93 14.34 5.58
N LYS A 5 16.73 15.61 5.96
CA LYS A 5 17.81 16.47 6.52
C LYS A 5 18.08 16.13 7.99
N LEU A 6 17.05 15.78 8.75
CA LEU A 6 17.16 15.47 10.18
C LEU A 6 17.63 14.03 10.42
N LEU A 7 17.27 13.09 9.57
CA LEU A 7 17.55 11.66 9.72
C LEU A 7 18.05 11.09 8.38
N PRO A 8 19.32 11.33 8.01
CA PRO A 8 19.87 10.91 6.70
C PRO A 8 19.89 9.39 6.50
N TRP A 9 19.94 8.62 7.58
CA TRP A 9 19.90 7.16 7.59
C TRP A 9 18.48 6.58 7.49
N TYR A 10 17.45 7.41 7.70
CA TYR A 10 16.05 7.00 7.66
C TYR A 10 15.50 7.04 6.23
N ASN A 11 15.26 5.88 5.63
CA ASN A 11 14.72 5.78 4.27
C ASN A 11 13.45 4.92 4.21
N PRO A 12 12.30 5.52 4.60
CA PRO A 12 11.02 4.80 4.70
C PRO A 12 10.52 4.24 3.36
N LEU A 13 11.12 4.67 2.24
CA LEU A 13 10.74 4.18 0.91
C LEU A 13 11.54 2.96 0.46
N GLN A 14 12.63 2.64 1.12
CA GLN A 14 13.50 1.50 0.76
C GLN A 14 13.45 0.38 1.79
N ASN A 15 13.19 0.70 3.05
CA ASN A 15 13.14 -0.26 4.14
C ASN A 15 11.71 -0.45 4.62
N LEU A 16 11.22 -1.69 4.61
CA LEU A 16 9.88 -2.05 5.07
C LEU A 16 9.66 -1.68 6.53
N ALA A 17 10.64 -1.91 7.40
CA ALA A 17 10.52 -1.60 8.82
C ALA A 17 10.39 -0.09 9.08
N ASP A 18 11.16 0.74 8.39
CA ASP A 18 11.07 2.20 8.51
C ASP A 18 9.76 2.74 7.93
N TRP A 19 9.29 2.12 6.84
CA TRP A 19 7.99 2.47 6.28
C TRP A 19 6.86 2.12 7.25
N LEU A 20 6.88 0.93 7.86
CA LEU A 20 5.89 0.52 8.85
C LEU A 20 5.90 1.46 10.07
N ARG A 21 7.07 1.81 10.60
CA ARG A 21 7.17 2.77 11.71
C ARG A 21 6.56 4.12 11.36
N LEU A 22 6.84 4.62 10.15
CA LEU A 22 6.27 5.90 9.69
C LEU A 22 4.77 5.79 9.47
N ALA A 23 4.30 4.75 8.78
CA ALA A 23 2.89 4.54 8.49
C ALA A 23 2.07 4.35 9.77
N LEU A 24 2.54 3.49 10.68
CA LEU A 24 1.91 3.30 11.98
C LEU A 24 1.99 4.56 12.85
N GLY A 25 3.13 5.24 12.88
CA GLY A 25 3.30 6.50 13.61
C GLY A 25 2.35 7.58 13.10
N SER A 26 2.17 7.73 11.79
CA SER A 26 1.25 8.71 11.21
C SER A 26 -0.22 8.31 11.35
N ALA A 27 -0.53 7.01 11.38
CA ALA A 27 -1.90 6.51 11.52
C ALA A 27 -2.34 6.33 12.98
N ILE A 28 -1.44 6.41 13.95
CA ILE A 28 -1.77 6.22 15.37
C ILE A 28 -1.59 7.52 16.15
N VAL A 29 -0.43 8.14 16.10
CA VAL A 29 -0.11 9.26 17.00
C VAL A 29 -0.96 10.50 16.76
N PRO A 30 -1.04 11.08 15.53
CA PRO A 30 -1.88 12.23 15.28
C PRO A 30 -3.38 11.97 15.50
N PRO A 31 -3.95 10.82 15.06
CA PRO A 31 -5.35 10.51 15.32
C PRO A 31 -5.70 10.43 16.81
N LEU A 32 -4.83 9.82 17.64
CA LEU A 32 -5.06 9.76 19.08
C LEU A 32 -5.03 11.15 19.72
N LEU A 33 -4.06 11.99 19.36
CA LEU A 33 -3.98 13.36 19.85
C LEU A 33 -5.20 14.19 19.41
N GLY A 34 -5.60 14.08 18.14
CA GLY A 34 -6.80 14.73 17.62
C GLY A 34 -8.08 14.24 18.30
N GLY A 35 -8.19 12.95 18.54
CA GLY A 35 -9.33 12.36 19.25
C GLY A 35 -9.46 12.88 20.69
N VAL A 36 -8.34 13.04 21.41
CA VAL A 36 -8.35 13.66 22.75
C VAL A 36 -8.81 15.12 22.66
N LEU A 37 -8.31 15.88 21.67
CA LEU A 37 -8.74 17.26 21.47
C LEU A 37 -10.23 17.36 21.16
N VAL A 38 -10.79 16.44 20.36
CA VAL A 38 -12.22 16.40 20.06
C VAL A 38 -13.05 16.23 21.35
N ILE A 39 -12.66 15.31 22.24
CA ILE A 39 -13.37 15.16 23.53
C ILE A 39 -13.30 16.43 24.37
N LEU A 40 -12.16 17.11 24.40
CA LEU A 40 -11.96 18.30 25.22
C LEU A 40 -12.69 19.53 24.68
N LEU A 41 -12.78 19.66 23.34
CA LEU A 41 -13.31 20.85 22.68
C LEU A 41 -14.80 20.74 22.31
N THR A 42 -15.30 19.52 22.16
CA THR A 42 -16.70 19.24 21.77
C THR A 42 -17.37 18.30 22.77
N PRO A 43 -17.73 18.80 23.97
CA PRO A 43 -18.45 18.00 24.94
C PRO A 43 -19.82 17.59 24.36
N GLY A 44 -20.01 16.30 24.18
CA GLY A 44 -21.24 15.70 23.66
C GLY A 44 -21.72 14.57 24.57
N ASP A 45 -22.89 14.00 24.24
CA ASP A 45 -23.53 12.95 25.03
C ASP A 45 -22.75 11.61 25.01
N ASP A 46 -21.91 11.37 23.98
CA ASP A 46 -21.10 10.14 23.85
C ASP A 46 -19.66 10.47 23.42
N PRO A 47 -18.79 10.87 24.37
CA PRO A 47 -17.42 11.26 24.08
C PRO A 47 -16.56 10.10 23.55
N LEU A 48 -16.82 8.87 23.99
CA LEU A 48 -16.10 7.70 23.52
C LEU A 48 -16.37 7.41 22.03
N ARG A 49 -17.63 7.52 21.63
CA ARG A 49 -18.02 7.35 20.23
C ARG A 49 -17.40 8.42 19.34
N ALA A 50 -17.41 9.68 19.77
CA ALA A 50 -16.78 10.79 19.05
C ALA A 50 -15.27 10.56 18.87
N PHE A 51 -14.60 10.13 19.94
CA PHE A 51 -13.18 9.76 19.91
C PHE A 51 -12.90 8.65 18.90
N LEU A 52 -13.64 7.54 18.97
CA LEU A 52 -13.42 6.40 18.08
C LEU A 52 -13.66 6.74 16.61
N ILE A 53 -14.72 7.48 16.31
CA ILE A 53 -15.00 7.95 14.94
C ILE A 53 -13.85 8.81 14.43
N TRP A 54 -13.37 9.76 15.24
CA TRP A 54 -12.27 10.64 14.87
C TRP A 54 -10.97 9.84 14.61
N VAL A 55 -10.58 9.01 15.57
CA VAL A 55 -9.34 8.21 15.46
C VAL A 55 -9.38 7.31 14.24
N LEU A 56 -10.47 6.61 14.00
CA LEU A 56 -10.59 5.72 12.85
C LEU A 56 -10.56 6.47 11.52
N SER A 57 -11.32 7.57 11.38
CA SER A 57 -11.37 8.33 10.13
C SER A 57 -10.02 8.96 9.79
N GLU A 58 -9.33 9.52 10.78
CA GLU A 58 -8.00 10.12 10.60
C GLU A 58 -6.93 9.05 10.27
N SER A 59 -6.99 7.89 10.93
CA SER A 59 -6.09 6.76 10.65
C SER A 59 -6.26 6.25 9.21
N ILE A 60 -7.49 6.15 8.72
CA ILE A 60 -7.80 5.77 7.34
C ILE A 60 -7.24 6.80 6.37
N GLY A 61 -7.47 8.09 6.63
CA GLY A 61 -6.93 9.19 5.85
C GLY A 61 -5.39 9.14 5.79
N ALA A 62 -4.74 8.93 6.92
CA ALA A 62 -3.29 8.79 6.99
C ALA A 62 -2.78 7.59 6.17
N LEU A 63 -3.39 6.41 6.31
CA LEU A 63 -2.99 5.21 5.55
C LEU A 63 -3.23 5.35 4.03
N ALA A 64 -4.23 6.13 3.62
CA ALA A 64 -4.50 6.36 2.21
C ALA A 64 -3.59 7.44 1.59
N LEU A 65 -3.28 8.52 2.34
CA LEU A 65 -2.60 9.70 1.80
C LEU A 65 -1.09 9.73 2.05
N VAL A 66 -0.62 9.27 3.22
CA VAL A 66 0.80 9.34 3.58
C VAL A 66 1.70 8.59 2.59
N PRO A 67 1.39 7.37 2.14
CA PRO A 67 2.20 6.68 1.14
C PRO A 67 2.29 7.45 -0.19
N LEU A 68 1.19 8.03 -0.63
CA LEU A 68 1.16 8.86 -1.84
C LEU A 68 2.00 10.12 -1.70
N GLY A 69 1.87 10.84 -0.58
CA GLY A 69 2.66 12.02 -0.30
C GLY A 69 4.17 11.76 -0.26
N LEU A 70 4.58 10.61 0.29
CA LEU A 70 5.99 10.19 0.35
C LEU A 70 6.54 9.78 -1.03
N LEU A 71 5.72 9.13 -1.86
CA LEU A 71 6.11 8.69 -3.19
C LEU A 71 6.03 9.80 -4.22
N PHE A 72 5.24 10.84 -3.97
CA PHE A 72 5.03 11.94 -4.91
C PHE A 72 6.32 12.70 -5.15
N LYS A 73 6.79 12.66 -6.39
CA LYS A 73 7.88 13.49 -6.90
C LYS A 73 7.33 14.25 -8.10
N PRO A 74 7.43 15.61 -8.13
CA PRO A 74 6.92 16.41 -9.25
C PRO A 74 7.48 15.95 -10.60
N HIS A 75 8.69 15.42 -10.59
CA HIS A 75 9.37 14.86 -11.74
C HIS A 75 8.66 13.64 -12.37
N TYR A 76 7.82 12.91 -11.60
CA TYR A 76 7.03 11.81 -12.15
C TYR A 76 5.97 12.27 -13.17
N LEU A 77 5.45 13.48 -13.03
CA LEU A 77 4.44 14.04 -13.94
C LEU A 77 5.03 14.35 -15.32
N LEU A 78 6.34 14.64 -15.38
CA LEU A 78 7.04 15.04 -16.62
C LEU A 78 7.72 13.86 -17.34
N ARG A 79 7.85 12.70 -16.66
CA ARG A 79 8.50 11.54 -17.26
C ARG A 79 7.54 10.84 -18.22
N HIS A 80 7.98 10.61 -19.46
CA HIS A 80 7.27 9.79 -20.44
C HIS A 80 6.98 8.41 -19.85
N ARG A 81 5.74 8.20 -19.41
CA ARG A 81 5.29 6.92 -18.88
C ARG A 81 5.18 5.93 -20.04
N ASN A 82 5.66 4.70 -19.83
CA ASN A 82 5.43 3.62 -20.77
C ASN A 82 3.90 3.49 -21.01
N PRO A 83 3.41 3.66 -22.25
CA PRO A 83 1.97 3.65 -22.54
C PRO A 83 1.29 2.34 -22.15
N ARG A 84 2.02 1.23 -22.16
CA ARG A 84 1.52 -0.08 -21.71
C ARG A 84 1.24 -0.07 -20.19
N LEU A 85 2.11 0.53 -19.41
CA LEU A 85 1.93 0.65 -17.95
C LEU A 85 0.75 1.56 -17.62
N LEU A 86 0.59 2.66 -18.35
CA LEU A 86 -0.56 3.56 -18.19
C LEU A 86 -1.87 2.84 -18.50
N PHE A 87 -1.92 2.12 -19.61
CA PHE A 87 -3.10 1.34 -19.99
C PHE A 87 -3.42 0.29 -18.93
N GLU A 88 -2.42 -0.45 -18.46
CA GLU A 88 -2.57 -1.47 -17.41
C GLU A 88 -3.07 -0.85 -16.10
N SER A 89 -2.54 0.30 -15.70
CA SER A 89 -2.95 1.01 -14.48
C SER A 89 -4.40 1.50 -14.59
N LEU A 90 -4.78 2.09 -15.72
CA LEU A 90 -6.14 2.57 -15.97
C LEU A 90 -7.14 1.41 -16.04
N LEU A 91 -6.77 0.33 -16.71
CA LEU A 91 -7.60 -0.87 -16.78
C LEU A 91 -7.81 -1.48 -15.38
N THR A 92 -6.73 -1.61 -14.59
CA THR A 92 -6.80 -2.12 -13.23
C THR A 92 -7.66 -1.21 -12.34
N LEU A 93 -7.51 0.12 -12.46
CA LEU A 93 -8.33 1.10 -11.76
C LEU A 93 -9.82 0.92 -12.13
N ALA A 94 -10.13 0.88 -13.42
CA ALA A 94 -11.50 0.72 -13.89
C ALA A 94 -12.15 -0.57 -13.38
N ILE A 95 -11.44 -1.70 -13.49
CA ILE A 95 -11.90 -2.99 -12.96
C ILE A 95 -12.11 -2.93 -11.45
N THR A 96 -11.15 -2.39 -10.71
CA THR A 96 -11.25 -2.31 -9.25
C THR A 96 -12.43 -1.45 -8.81
N LEU A 97 -12.60 -0.27 -9.41
CA LEU A 97 -13.72 0.63 -9.07
C LEU A 97 -15.07 0.00 -9.44
N THR A 98 -15.20 -0.56 -10.65
CA THR A 98 -16.44 -1.18 -11.10
C THR A 98 -16.84 -2.38 -10.24
N LEU A 99 -15.90 -3.29 -9.97
CA LEU A 99 -16.17 -4.45 -9.13
C LEU A 99 -16.40 -4.08 -7.66
N SER A 100 -15.71 -3.08 -7.13
CA SER A 100 -15.97 -2.56 -5.78
C SER A 100 -17.36 -1.93 -5.70
N TRP A 101 -17.77 -1.16 -6.70
CA TRP A 101 -19.11 -0.58 -6.80
C TRP A 101 -20.19 -1.66 -6.86
N LEU A 102 -20.02 -2.68 -7.73
CA LEU A 102 -20.93 -3.82 -7.82
C LEU A 102 -20.99 -4.63 -6.53
N SER A 103 -19.85 -4.82 -5.86
CA SER A 103 -19.81 -5.54 -4.59
C SER A 103 -20.59 -4.83 -3.49
N MET A 104 -20.53 -3.50 -3.45
CA MET A 104 -21.32 -2.69 -2.50
C MET A 104 -22.82 -2.81 -2.73
N LEU A 105 -23.28 -2.99 -3.98
CA LEU A 105 -24.70 -3.09 -4.33
C LEU A 105 -25.27 -4.49 -4.14
N TYR A 106 -24.51 -5.53 -4.46
CA TYR A 106 -25.05 -6.89 -4.62
C TYR A 106 -24.52 -7.92 -3.62
N LEU A 107 -23.38 -7.65 -2.95
CA LEU A 107 -22.77 -8.64 -2.09
C LEU A 107 -23.03 -8.36 -0.59
N PRO A 108 -23.31 -9.40 0.21
CA PRO A 108 -23.55 -9.25 1.63
C PRO A 108 -22.29 -8.84 2.42
N TRP A 109 -21.09 -9.13 1.88
CA TRP A 109 -19.79 -8.84 2.51
C TRP A 109 -18.87 -8.09 1.53
N PRO A 110 -19.19 -6.85 1.13
CA PRO A 110 -18.48 -6.15 0.06
C PRO A 110 -16.99 -5.94 0.36
N PHE A 111 -16.64 -5.64 1.61
CA PHE A 111 -15.25 -5.38 1.99
C PHE A 111 -14.32 -6.59 1.81
N THR A 112 -14.83 -7.80 1.93
CA THR A 112 -14.06 -9.03 1.68
C THR A 112 -13.64 -9.14 0.21
N PHE A 113 -14.46 -8.67 -0.71
CA PHE A 113 -14.13 -8.64 -2.13
C PHE A 113 -13.21 -7.47 -2.48
N ILE A 114 -13.47 -6.29 -1.89
CA ILE A 114 -12.65 -5.10 -2.11
C ILE A 114 -11.21 -5.33 -1.69
N ILE A 115 -10.94 -6.00 -0.56
CA ILE A 115 -9.57 -6.30 -0.13
C ILE A 115 -8.81 -7.13 -1.17
N VAL A 116 -9.45 -8.13 -1.78
CA VAL A 116 -8.84 -8.97 -2.81
C VAL A 116 -8.44 -8.15 -4.03
N LEU A 117 -9.30 -7.22 -4.46
CA LEU A 117 -9.02 -6.32 -5.58
C LEU A 117 -7.87 -5.37 -5.28
N LEU A 118 -7.81 -4.81 -4.07
CA LEU A 118 -6.70 -3.95 -3.66
C LEU A 118 -5.39 -4.73 -3.54
N MET A 119 -5.41 -5.92 -2.98
CA MET A 119 -4.23 -6.78 -2.92
C MET A 119 -3.76 -7.20 -4.31
N TRP A 120 -4.68 -7.51 -5.22
CA TRP A 120 -4.34 -7.80 -6.62
C TRP A 120 -3.66 -6.59 -7.31
N SER A 121 -4.18 -5.38 -7.12
CA SER A 121 -3.54 -4.17 -7.64
C SER A 121 -2.14 -3.94 -7.04
N ALA A 122 -1.96 -4.22 -5.74
CA ALA A 122 -0.67 -4.14 -5.06
C ALA A 122 0.38 -5.10 -5.63
N VAL A 123 -0.06 -6.33 -5.97
CA VAL A 123 0.82 -7.34 -6.57
C VAL A 123 1.20 -6.99 -8.01
N ARG A 124 0.27 -6.40 -8.76
CA ARG A 124 0.45 -6.20 -10.20
C ARG A 124 1.14 -4.89 -10.55
N LEU A 125 0.78 -3.80 -9.88
CA LEU A 125 1.19 -2.45 -10.23
C LEU A 125 2.39 -1.96 -9.42
N PRO A 126 3.09 -0.91 -9.91
CA PRO A 126 4.04 -0.16 -9.10
C PRO A 126 3.34 0.52 -7.91
N ARG A 127 4.12 0.85 -6.86
CA ARG A 127 3.59 1.38 -5.60
C ARG A 127 2.69 2.61 -5.76
N MET A 128 3.10 3.57 -6.58
CA MET A 128 2.36 4.83 -6.75
C MET A 128 0.96 4.58 -7.29
N GLU A 129 0.87 3.76 -8.32
CA GLU A 129 -0.38 3.37 -8.97
C GLU A 129 -1.28 2.57 -8.03
N ALA A 130 -0.72 1.63 -7.27
CA ALA A 130 -1.48 0.84 -6.30
C ALA A 130 -2.07 1.72 -5.20
N PHE A 131 -1.28 2.64 -4.61
CA PHE A 131 -1.80 3.57 -3.59
C PHE A 131 -2.82 4.56 -4.14
N LEU A 132 -2.71 4.96 -5.42
CA LEU A 132 -3.71 5.78 -6.07
C LEU A 132 -5.04 5.02 -6.21
N ILE A 133 -4.99 3.75 -6.56
CA ILE A 133 -6.18 2.88 -6.62
C ILE A 133 -6.79 2.72 -5.23
N PHE A 134 -5.99 2.56 -4.17
CA PHE A 134 -6.50 2.47 -2.81
C PHE A 134 -7.25 3.75 -2.42
N LEU A 135 -6.64 4.92 -2.64
CA LEU A 135 -7.27 6.20 -2.34
C LEU A 135 -8.59 6.38 -3.09
N THR A 136 -8.58 6.16 -4.40
CA THR A 136 -9.80 6.34 -5.22
C THR A 136 -10.89 5.34 -4.85
N THR A 137 -10.55 4.10 -4.52
CA THR A 137 -11.52 3.09 -4.08
C THR A 137 -12.12 3.46 -2.72
N VAL A 138 -11.30 3.87 -1.76
CA VAL A 138 -11.78 4.32 -0.44
C VAL A 138 -12.68 5.55 -0.58
N MET A 139 -12.30 6.53 -1.40
CA MET A 139 -13.13 7.71 -1.67
C MET A 139 -14.49 7.32 -2.28
N MET A 140 -14.47 6.46 -3.30
CA MET A 140 -15.72 6.01 -3.95
C MET A 140 -16.63 5.29 -2.93
N VAL A 141 -16.11 4.33 -2.17
CA VAL A 141 -16.90 3.57 -1.20
C VAL A 141 -17.40 4.49 -0.08
N SER A 142 -16.58 5.43 0.39
CA SER A 142 -17.00 6.42 1.41
C SER A 142 -18.13 7.31 0.90
N LEU A 143 -18.06 7.77 -0.36
CA LEU A 143 -19.11 8.56 -0.98
C LEU A 143 -20.42 7.75 -1.14
N MET A 144 -20.32 6.49 -1.55
CA MET A 144 -21.49 5.60 -1.63
C MET A 144 -22.16 5.42 -0.27
N MET A 145 -21.37 5.17 0.78
CA MET A 145 -21.88 5.03 2.14
C MET A 145 -22.49 6.31 2.69
N ALA A 146 -21.97 7.47 2.30
CA ALA A 146 -22.51 8.76 2.68
C ALA A 146 -23.82 9.08 1.96
N ALA A 147 -23.94 8.66 0.68
CA ALA A 147 -25.15 8.88 -0.12
C ALA A 147 -26.30 7.94 0.28
N ASP A 148 -25.99 6.69 0.58
CA ASP A 148 -26.97 5.69 0.99
C ASP A 148 -26.42 4.77 2.11
N PRO A 149 -26.72 5.11 3.38
CA PRO A 149 -26.32 4.28 4.52
C PRO A 149 -26.93 2.89 4.53
N SER A 150 -27.98 2.63 3.74
CA SER A 150 -28.64 1.32 3.65
C SER A 150 -27.84 0.30 2.85
N LEU A 151 -26.87 0.75 2.04
CA LEU A 151 -25.94 -0.12 1.31
C LEU A 151 -25.10 -1.00 2.23
N LEU A 152 -25.01 -0.66 3.51
CA LEU A 152 -24.46 -1.52 4.55
C LEU A 152 -25.53 -2.45 5.15
N ALA A 153 -26.47 -2.92 4.36
CA ALA A 153 -27.59 -3.78 4.79
C ALA A 153 -27.18 -5.21 5.23
N THR A 154 -25.89 -5.46 5.43
CA THR A 154 -25.40 -6.66 6.14
C THR A 154 -25.85 -6.65 7.59
N PRO A 155 -26.09 -7.81 8.23
CA PRO A 155 -26.38 -7.87 9.66
C PRO A 155 -25.26 -7.15 10.41
N ARG A 156 -25.57 -5.95 10.89
CA ARG A 156 -24.60 -5.10 11.59
C ARG A 156 -24.21 -5.79 12.88
N THR A 157 -23.03 -6.35 12.90
CA THR A 157 -22.42 -6.76 14.15
C THR A 157 -22.39 -5.53 15.06
N TYR A 158 -22.60 -5.68 16.35
CA TYR A 158 -22.55 -4.60 17.34
C TYR A 158 -21.33 -3.69 17.12
N LEU A 159 -20.20 -4.27 16.76
CA LEU A 159 -18.96 -3.56 16.46
C LEU A 159 -19.10 -2.61 15.24
N MET A 160 -19.74 -3.05 14.16
CA MET A 160 -19.92 -2.23 12.94
C MET A 160 -20.92 -1.09 13.14
N SER A 161 -21.92 -1.25 14.02
CA SER A 161 -22.86 -0.17 14.32
C SER A 161 -22.21 0.98 15.09
N HIS A 162 -21.18 0.68 15.90
CA HIS A 162 -20.45 1.68 16.68
C HIS A 162 -19.20 2.21 15.95
N MET A 163 -18.64 1.42 15.06
CA MET A 163 -17.39 1.73 14.32
C MET A 163 -17.59 1.53 12.80
N PRO A 164 -18.37 2.36 12.12
CA PRO A 164 -18.70 2.17 10.70
C PRO A 164 -17.46 2.26 9.78
N TRP A 165 -16.39 2.89 10.23
CA TRP A 165 -15.14 3.04 9.48
C TRP A 165 -14.12 1.90 9.66
N LEU A 166 -14.36 1.01 10.61
CA LEU A 166 -13.46 -0.11 10.90
C LEU A 166 -13.14 -0.99 9.66
N PRO A 167 -14.12 -1.31 8.78
CA PRO A 167 -13.84 -2.08 7.57
C PRO A 167 -12.79 -1.45 6.66
N PHE A 168 -12.74 -0.13 6.54
CA PHE A 168 -11.73 0.56 5.73
C PHE A 168 -10.32 0.35 6.28
N LEU A 169 -10.15 0.41 7.58
CA LEU A 169 -8.85 0.15 8.22
C LEU A 169 -8.41 -1.30 7.96
N LEU A 170 -9.35 -2.25 8.08
CA LEU A 170 -9.08 -3.67 7.87
C LEU A 170 -8.69 -4.01 6.42
N ILE A 171 -9.16 -3.25 5.43
CA ILE A 171 -8.76 -3.44 4.03
C ILE A 171 -7.48 -2.67 3.67
N LEU A 172 -7.32 -1.44 4.19
CA LEU A 172 -6.17 -0.61 3.84
C LEU A 172 -4.87 -1.10 4.46
N LEU A 173 -4.90 -1.57 5.70
CA LEU A 173 -3.69 -2.00 6.38
C LEU A 173 -3.00 -3.17 5.66
N PRO A 174 -3.68 -4.30 5.37
CA PRO A 174 -3.07 -5.40 4.61
C PRO A 174 -2.66 -5.00 3.19
N ALA A 175 -3.46 -4.18 2.50
CA ALA A 175 -3.15 -3.72 1.16
C ALA A 175 -1.87 -2.87 1.12
N ASN A 176 -1.71 -1.97 2.10
CA ASN A 176 -0.49 -1.18 2.26
C ASN A 176 0.73 -2.07 2.53
N ILE A 177 0.63 -2.99 3.48
CA ILE A 177 1.70 -3.95 3.81
C ILE A 177 2.08 -4.76 2.56
N MET A 178 1.08 -5.30 1.85
CA MET A 178 1.31 -6.08 0.63
C MET A 178 2.05 -5.30 -0.44
N THR A 179 1.68 -4.03 -0.65
CA THR A 179 2.36 -3.15 -1.61
C THR A 179 3.84 -2.99 -1.28
N MET A 180 4.17 -2.84 -0.01
CA MET A 180 5.56 -2.69 0.43
C MET A 180 6.34 -3.99 0.38
N VAL A 181 5.72 -5.11 0.75
CA VAL A 181 6.32 -6.45 0.63
C VAL A 181 6.62 -6.76 -0.83
N MET A 182 5.68 -6.51 -1.73
CA MET A 182 5.89 -6.72 -3.17
C MET A 182 6.98 -5.83 -3.75
N TYR A 183 7.10 -4.60 -3.24
CA TYR A 183 8.20 -3.74 -3.64
C TYR A 183 9.55 -4.26 -3.17
N ALA A 184 9.67 -4.65 -1.90
CA ALA A 184 10.90 -5.21 -1.36
C ALA A 184 11.31 -6.48 -2.13
N PHE A 185 10.35 -7.36 -2.40
CA PHE A 185 10.57 -8.58 -3.16
C PHE A 185 11.03 -8.32 -4.62
N ARG A 186 10.44 -7.32 -5.29
CA ARG A 186 10.88 -6.92 -6.64
C ARG A 186 12.28 -6.31 -6.63
N ALA A 187 12.61 -5.52 -5.62
CA ALA A 187 13.93 -4.93 -5.46
C ALA A 187 15.00 -5.99 -5.24
N GLU A 188 14.71 -6.99 -4.40
CA GLU A 188 15.60 -8.12 -4.13
C GLU A 188 15.83 -8.98 -5.39
N ARG A 189 14.77 -9.34 -6.10
CA ARG A 189 14.88 -10.07 -7.37
C ARG A 189 15.74 -9.33 -8.40
N LYS A 190 15.56 -8.02 -8.50
CA LYS A 190 16.36 -7.20 -9.40
C LYS A 190 17.85 -7.24 -9.02
N HIS A 191 18.15 -7.12 -7.72
CA HIS A 191 19.51 -7.18 -7.22
C HIS A 191 20.18 -8.54 -7.51
N ILE A 192 19.45 -9.64 -7.28
CA ILE A 192 19.94 -11.00 -7.59
C ILE A 192 20.23 -11.13 -9.10
N SER A 193 19.31 -10.72 -9.95
CA SER A 193 19.46 -10.78 -11.41
C SER A 193 20.64 -9.93 -11.91
N GLU A 194 20.82 -8.72 -11.35
CA GLU A 194 21.98 -7.88 -11.67
C GLU A 194 23.30 -8.50 -11.22
N SER A 195 23.32 -9.13 -10.05
CA SER A 195 24.50 -9.83 -9.53
C SER A 195 24.85 -11.05 -10.39
N GLU A 196 23.85 -11.85 -10.76
CA GLU A 196 24.02 -12.98 -11.66
C GLU A 196 24.56 -12.54 -13.02
N THR A 197 24.03 -11.46 -13.58
CA THR A 197 24.49 -10.92 -14.87
C THR A 197 25.94 -10.44 -14.79
N ARG A 198 26.31 -9.74 -13.70
CA ARG A 198 27.71 -9.30 -13.47
C ARG A 198 28.63 -10.49 -13.34
N PHE A 199 28.24 -11.51 -12.58
CA PHE A 199 29.00 -12.73 -12.41
C PHE A 199 29.20 -13.46 -13.74
N ARG A 200 28.13 -13.63 -14.53
CA ARG A 200 28.17 -14.26 -15.85
C ARG A 200 29.12 -13.50 -16.80
N ASN A 201 28.98 -12.17 -16.85
CA ASN A 201 29.85 -11.33 -17.66
C ASN A 201 31.32 -11.43 -17.21
N ALA A 202 31.58 -11.44 -15.91
CA ALA A 202 32.96 -11.62 -15.39
C ALA A 202 33.54 -12.97 -15.77
N MET A 203 32.74 -14.03 -15.75
CA MET A 203 33.13 -15.36 -16.21
C MET A 203 33.43 -15.37 -17.72
N GLU A 204 32.46 -14.93 -18.54
CA GLU A 204 32.56 -15.04 -20.01
C GLU A 204 33.64 -14.16 -20.62
N TYR A 205 33.84 -12.95 -20.07
CA TYR A 205 34.85 -11.99 -20.60
C TYR A 205 36.17 -12.01 -19.87
N SER A 206 36.41 -12.99 -18.97
CA SER A 206 37.68 -13.15 -18.32
C SER A 206 38.74 -13.65 -19.32
N ALA A 207 39.90 -12.99 -19.32
CA ALA A 207 41.08 -13.44 -20.10
C ALA A 207 41.74 -14.70 -19.49
N ILE A 208 41.30 -15.13 -18.30
CA ILE A 208 41.81 -16.29 -17.57
C ILE A 208 40.76 -17.38 -17.59
N GLY A 209 41.15 -18.63 -17.78
CA GLY A 209 40.25 -19.78 -17.62
C GLY A 209 39.67 -19.82 -16.20
N MET A 210 38.38 -19.76 -16.09
CA MET A 210 37.62 -19.79 -14.81
C MET A 210 36.64 -20.95 -14.83
N ALA A 211 36.55 -21.65 -13.71
CA ALA A 211 35.55 -22.70 -13.53
C ALA A 211 34.87 -22.60 -12.18
N LEU A 212 33.59 -22.87 -12.17
CA LEU A 212 32.80 -23.05 -10.96
C LEU A 212 32.71 -24.53 -10.65
N VAL A 213 33.15 -24.91 -9.46
CA VAL A 213 33.13 -26.29 -9.00
C VAL A 213 32.22 -26.41 -7.81
N GLY A 214 31.34 -27.41 -7.79
CA GLY A 214 30.46 -27.69 -6.66
C GLY A 214 31.22 -28.22 -5.44
N THR A 215 30.57 -28.22 -4.30
CA THR A 215 31.14 -28.70 -3.02
C THR A 215 31.55 -30.18 -3.04
N GLU A 216 31.00 -30.96 -3.96
CA GLU A 216 31.31 -32.38 -4.19
C GLU A 216 32.37 -32.59 -5.27
N GLY A 217 33.02 -31.49 -5.76
CA GLY A 217 34.08 -31.54 -6.79
C GLY A 217 33.58 -31.62 -8.23
N GLN A 218 32.24 -31.59 -8.48
CA GLN A 218 31.71 -31.60 -9.85
C GLN A 218 31.85 -30.22 -10.50
N TRP A 219 32.17 -30.22 -11.77
CA TRP A 219 32.22 -29.01 -12.60
C TRP A 219 30.82 -28.53 -12.88
N LEU A 220 30.52 -27.32 -12.46
CA LEU A 220 29.18 -26.71 -12.67
C LEU A 220 29.15 -25.81 -13.90
N GLN A 221 30.23 -25.04 -14.12
CA GLN A 221 30.31 -24.10 -15.23
C GLN A 221 31.79 -23.76 -15.49
N SER A 222 32.17 -23.55 -16.75
CA SER A 222 33.48 -22.99 -17.13
C SER A 222 33.26 -21.88 -18.16
N ASN A 223 34.16 -20.90 -18.19
CA ASN A 223 34.22 -19.94 -19.28
C ASN A 223 34.86 -20.59 -20.52
N LYS A 224 34.66 -19.98 -21.69
CA LYS A 224 35.27 -20.40 -22.95
C LYS A 224 36.69 -19.87 -23.09
#